data_6b7054b484ff3ca01a740a72ac5c3f8c
#
_entry.id   6b7054b484ff3ca01a740a72ac5c3f8c
#
_cell.length_a   1.000
_cell.length_b   1.000
_cell.length_c   1.000
_cell.angle_alpha   90.00
_cell.angle_beta   90.00
_cell.angle_gamma   90.00
#
_symmetry.space_group_name_H-M   'P 1'
#
loop_
_entity.id
_entity.type
_entity.pdbx_description
1 polymer ?
#
loop_
_entity_poly.entity_id
_entity_poly.type
_entity_poly.pdbx_seq_one_letter_code
_entity_poly.pdbx_strand_id
1 'polypeptide(L)'
;MTAFSPSPDILSSIAELSSATWAYAGLSAAFELGILRSLDSPASAEELGERLDLDPSLVADLLSVLVALGAIEKQGERYVVLPAFEPFRAGSLSRVMRAGVRSDHLQTAEAFRRAREGSLAPGWGHRDPELLIAQGETAGLFRLAAEHILPSLPGLRERLEEPGALFLDVGAGVGVLSSELCMVYPEVSAVCLEPNATARGIGHERCREAGLEERVEFVAGGVEDLDARERYDLALIPQPFLSPEAFEDGLAHVRDALRPGGWLLVLALDVPDSEPLIAASRRVRARLWGGGAVAPEELLAGLRSAGFEDADVHPPVGA
;
A
#
# COMPACT_ATOMS: atom_id res chain seq x y z
N MET A 1 7.78 -18.56 8.98
CA MET A 1 7.42 -19.11 7.65
C MET A 1 8.65 -19.76 7.06
N THR A 2 8.61 -21.04 6.70
CA THR A 2 9.66 -21.66 5.90
C THR A 2 9.62 -21.00 4.52
N ALA A 3 10.75 -20.46 4.07
CA ALA A 3 10.88 -19.92 2.73
C ALA A 3 10.48 -20.98 1.70
N PHE A 4 9.74 -20.60 0.66
CA PHE A 4 9.43 -21.47 -0.46
C PHE A 4 10.75 -21.95 -1.08
N SER A 5 11.03 -23.23 -0.94
CA SER A 5 12.20 -23.86 -1.56
C SER A 5 11.71 -24.69 -2.74
N PRO A 6 12.09 -24.34 -4.00
CA PRO A 6 11.65 -25.14 -5.13
C PRO A 6 12.06 -26.60 -4.94
N SER A 7 11.06 -27.48 -5.00
CA SER A 7 11.29 -28.92 -5.01
C SER A 7 12.01 -29.31 -6.30
N PRO A 8 12.88 -30.35 -6.30
CA PRO A 8 13.37 -30.97 -7.53
C PRO A 8 12.23 -31.48 -8.43
N ASP A 9 11.06 -31.75 -7.85
CA ASP A 9 9.84 -32.08 -8.56
C ASP A 9 8.97 -30.85 -8.77
N ILE A 10 8.84 -30.41 -10.03
CA ILE A 10 8.04 -29.26 -10.44
C ILE A 10 6.57 -29.41 -10.04
N LEU A 11 6.02 -30.62 -10.02
CA LEU A 11 4.62 -30.84 -9.64
C LEU A 11 4.39 -30.56 -8.17
N SER A 12 5.33 -30.93 -7.30
CA SER A 12 5.29 -30.55 -5.88
C SER A 12 5.33 -29.03 -5.69
N SER A 13 6.19 -28.34 -6.42
CA SER A 13 6.26 -26.86 -6.36
C SER A 13 4.96 -26.20 -6.82
N ILE A 14 4.32 -26.72 -7.86
CA ILE A 14 3.01 -26.22 -8.32
C ILE A 14 1.92 -26.50 -7.27
N ALA A 15 1.92 -27.67 -6.63
CA ALA A 15 0.97 -28.02 -5.58
C ALA A 15 1.13 -27.12 -4.35
N GLU A 16 2.36 -26.79 -3.95
CA GLU A 16 2.64 -25.84 -2.86
C GLU A 16 2.12 -24.44 -3.19
N LEU A 17 2.36 -23.93 -4.40
CA LEU A 17 1.81 -22.64 -4.86
C LEU A 17 0.29 -22.63 -4.89
N SER A 18 -0.33 -23.73 -5.34
CA SER A 18 -1.78 -23.89 -5.30
C SER A 18 -2.31 -23.84 -3.86
N SER A 19 -1.68 -24.57 -2.95
CA SER A 19 -2.06 -24.56 -1.53
C SER A 19 -1.86 -23.18 -0.90
N ALA A 20 -0.76 -22.49 -1.21
CA ALA A 20 -0.52 -21.11 -0.75
C ALA A 20 -1.58 -20.14 -1.27
N THR A 21 -2.06 -20.31 -2.51
CA THR A 21 -3.15 -19.49 -3.07
C THR A 21 -4.45 -19.68 -2.28
N TRP A 22 -4.81 -20.92 -1.92
CA TRP A 22 -5.99 -21.20 -1.10
C TRP A 22 -5.83 -20.71 0.34
N ALA A 23 -4.63 -20.85 0.93
CA ALA A 23 -4.36 -20.30 2.26
C ALA A 23 -4.48 -18.76 2.28
N TYR A 24 -4.01 -18.09 1.22
CA TYR A 24 -4.14 -16.65 1.07
C TYR A 24 -5.61 -16.23 0.91
N ALA A 25 -6.41 -17.00 0.14
CA ALA A 25 -7.85 -16.80 0.04
C ALA A 25 -8.56 -17.00 1.39
N GLY A 26 -8.16 -18.01 2.15
CA GLY A 26 -8.67 -18.26 3.52
C GLY A 26 -8.37 -17.11 4.48
N LEU A 27 -7.14 -16.57 4.44
CA LEU A 27 -6.77 -15.37 5.21
C LEU A 27 -7.62 -14.16 4.83
N SER A 28 -7.80 -13.94 3.53
CA SER A 28 -8.65 -12.87 2.99
C SER A 28 -10.09 -12.99 3.50
N ALA A 29 -10.67 -14.18 3.38
CA ALA A 29 -12.02 -14.47 3.87
C ALA A 29 -12.14 -14.22 5.39
N ALA A 30 -11.15 -14.63 6.17
CA ALA A 30 -11.16 -14.41 7.62
C ALA A 30 -11.14 -12.92 7.99
N PHE A 31 -10.44 -12.07 7.23
CA PHE A 31 -10.48 -10.61 7.39
C PHE A 31 -11.85 -10.05 7.00
N GLU A 32 -12.35 -10.40 5.82
CA GLU A 32 -13.61 -9.86 5.29
C GLU A 32 -14.83 -10.26 6.12
N LEU A 33 -14.90 -11.52 6.56
CA LEU A 33 -15.95 -12.03 7.41
C LEU A 33 -15.84 -11.55 8.87
N GLY A 34 -14.73 -10.90 9.25
CA GLY A 34 -14.53 -10.38 10.59
C GLY A 34 -14.18 -11.44 11.64
N ILE A 35 -13.73 -12.62 11.24
CA ILE A 35 -13.36 -13.72 12.15
C ILE A 35 -12.25 -13.27 13.11
N LEU A 36 -11.17 -12.68 12.59
CA LEU A 36 -10.08 -12.17 13.42
C LEU A 36 -10.54 -11.09 14.40
N ARG A 37 -11.38 -10.17 13.97
CA ARG A 37 -11.92 -9.11 14.83
C ARG A 37 -12.81 -9.66 15.95
N SER A 38 -13.51 -10.75 15.69
CA SER A 38 -14.41 -11.41 16.65
C SER A 38 -13.68 -12.31 17.66
N LEU A 39 -12.35 -12.48 17.50
CA LEU A 39 -11.46 -13.11 18.47
C LEU A 39 -10.89 -12.10 19.48
N ASP A 40 -11.71 -11.18 19.97
CA ASP A 40 -11.39 -10.26 21.07
C ASP A 40 -11.23 -11.00 22.44
N SER A 41 -11.74 -12.21 22.50
CA SER A 41 -11.60 -13.17 23.58
C SER A 41 -11.56 -14.59 23.01
N PRO A 42 -11.04 -15.58 23.77
CA PRO A 42 -11.01 -16.97 23.32
C PRO A 42 -12.40 -17.47 22.92
N ALA A 43 -12.56 -17.99 21.69
CA ALA A 43 -13.82 -18.47 21.18
C ALA A 43 -13.68 -19.78 20.39
N SER A 44 -14.72 -20.62 20.38
CA SER A 44 -14.80 -21.81 19.53
C SER A 44 -15.32 -21.48 18.13
N ALA A 45 -15.21 -22.44 17.20
CA ALA A 45 -15.75 -22.27 15.85
C ALA A 45 -17.28 -22.13 15.87
N GLU A 46 -17.95 -22.84 16.76
CA GLU A 46 -19.39 -22.74 16.96
C GLU A 46 -19.81 -21.36 17.47
N GLU A 47 -19.14 -20.85 18.52
CA GLU A 47 -19.40 -19.53 19.08
C GLU A 47 -19.16 -18.41 18.04
N LEU A 48 -18.12 -18.52 17.20
CA LEU A 48 -17.87 -17.57 16.11
C LEU A 48 -18.88 -17.71 14.97
N GLY A 49 -19.27 -18.96 14.64
CA GLY A 49 -20.29 -19.23 13.64
C GLY A 49 -21.63 -18.59 14.01
N GLU A 50 -22.08 -18.77 15.26
CA GLU A 50 -23.29 -18.14 15.80
C GLU A 50 -23.19 -16.60 15.78
N ARG A 51 -22.06 -16.04 16.23
CA ARG A 51 -21.83 -14.59 16.31
C ARG A 51 -21.83 -13.90 14.94
N LEU A 52 -21.30 -14.59 13.92
CA LEU A 52 -21.10 -14.05 12.58
C LEU A 52 -22.14 -14.51 11.56
N ASP A 53 -23.10 -15.36 11.97
CA ASP A 53 -24.08 -16.01 11.09
C ASP A 53 -23.40 -16.81 9.95
N LEU A 54 -22.40 -17.63 10.33
CA LEU A 54 -21.61 -18.47 9.43
C LEU A 54 -21.73 -19.95 9.81
N ASP A 55 -21.52 -20.82 8.83
CA ASP A 55 -21.42 -22.27 9.07
C ASP A 55 -20.20 -22.56 9.97
N PRO A 56 -20.39 -23.24 11.15
CA PRO A 56 -19.28 -23.51 12.05
C PRO A 56 -18.16 -24.36 11.46
N SER A 57 -18.47 -25.26 10.50
CA SER A 57 -17.46 -26.08 9.83
C SER A 57 -16.57 -25.23 8.94
N LEU A 58 -17.16 -24.29 8.19
CA LEU A 58 -16.40 -23.31 7.42
C LEU A 58 -15.52 -22.43 8.31
N VAL A 59 -16.07 -21.95 9.43
CA VAL A 59 -15.29 -21.17 10.41
C VAL A 59 -14.11 -21.99 10.94
N ALA A 60 -14.32 -23.28 11.27
CA ALA A 60 -13.23 -24.16 11.73
C ALA A 60 -12.13 -24.34 10.68
N ASP A 61 -12.48 -24.48 9.39
CA ASP A 61 -11.53 -24.58 8.30
C ASP A 61 -10.73 -23.27 8.12
N LEU A 62 -11.38 -22.11 8.17
CA LEU A 62 -10.72 -20.80 8.11
C LEU A 62 -9.80 -20.57 9.32
N LEU A 63 -10.22 -20.97 10.50
CA LEU A 63 -9.37 -20.91 11.70
C LEU A 63 -8.16 -21.83 11.58
N SER A 64 -8.28 -23.00 10.92
CA SER A 64 -7.14 -23.89 10.67
C SER A 64 -6.08 -23.26 9.78
N VAL A 65 -6.49 -22.45 8.78
CA VAL A 65 -5.57 -21.65 7.96
C VAL A 65 -4.84 -20.62 8.82
N LEU A 66 -5.56 -19.89 9.69
CA LEU A 66 -4.95 -18.89 10.57
C LEU A 66 -3.98 -19.51 11.59
N VAL A 67 -4.27 -20.71 12.09
CA VAL A 67 -3.34 -21.49 12.94
C VAL A 67 -2.08 -21.85 12.15
N ALA A 68 -2.23 -22.38 10.95
CA ALA A 68 -1.10 -22.75 10.09
C ALA A 68 -0.21 -21.55 9.73
N LEU A 69 -0.79 -20.35 9.59
CA LEU A 69 -0.09 -19.09 9.37
C LEU A 69 0.58 -18.52 10.64
N GLY A 70 0.30 -19.09 11.82
CA GLY A 70 0.81 -18.57 13.09
C GLY A 70 0.17 -17.25 13.52
N ALA A 71 -1.04 -16.95 13.06
CA ALA A 71 -1.82 -15.79 13.48
C ALA A 71 -2.58 -16.03 14.79
N ILE A 72 -3.06 -17.25 14.97
CA ILE A 72 -3.82 -17.69 16.15
C ILE A 72 -3.30 -19.05 16.62
N GLU A 73 -3.65 -19.43 17.83
CA GLU A 73 -3.42 -20.80 18.35
C GLU A 73 -4.70 -21.45 18.85
N LYS A 74 -4.77 -22.78 18.81
CA LYS A 74 -5.87 -23.55 19.37
C LYS A 74 -5.54 -24.01 20.80
N GLN A 75 -6.35 -23.60 21.76
CA GLN A 75 -6.28 -23.99 23.17
C GLN A 75 -7.53 -24.80 23.55
N GLY A 76 -7.42 -26.13 23.55
CA GLY A 76 -8.59 -27.01 23.67
C GLY A 76 -9.53 -26.85 22.50
N GLU A 77 -10.79 -26.48 22.71
CA GLU A 77 -11.76 -26.20 21.64
C GLU A 77 -11.84 -24.72 21.28
N ARG A 78 -11.03 -23.85 21.90
CA ARG A 78 -11.05 -22.41 21.68
C ARG A 78 -9.81 -21.93 20.94
N TYR A 79 -9.96 -20.82 20.23
CA TYR A 79 -8.89 -20.16 19.49
C TYR A 79 -8.56 -18.81 20.12
N VAL A 80 -7.27 -18.45 20.08
CA VAL A 80 -6.73 -17.22 20.66
C VAL A 80 -5.78 -16.57 19.68
N VAL A 81 -5.87 -15.27 19.51
CA VAL A 81 -4.93 -14.50 18.68
C VAL A 81 -3.55 -14.47 19.36
N LEU A 82 -2.49 -14.75 18.60
CA LEU A 82 -1.14 -14.69 19.12
C LEU A 82 -0.69 -13.22 19.32
N PRO A 83 0.10 -12.92 20.37
CA PRO A 83 0.52 -11.53 20.67
C PRO A 83 1.13 -10.78 19.50
N ALA A 84 1.92 -11.47 18.68
CA ALA A 84 2.54 -10.87 17.49
C ALA A 84 1.52 -10.46 16.42
N PHE A 85 0.33 -11.08 16.41
CA PHE A 85 -0.72 -10.80 15.44
C PHE A 85 -1.83 -9.88 15.99
N GLU A 86 -1.84 -9.61 17.29
CA GLU A 86 -2.85 -8.77 17.93
C GLU A 86 -3.01 -7.37 17.29
N PRO A 87 -1.93 -6.67 16.87
CA PRO A 87 -2.07 -5.39 16.17
C PRO A 87 -2.85 -5.47 14.85
N PHE A 88 -2.89 -6.66 14.22
CA PHE A 88 -3.59 -6.89 12.95
C PHE A 88 -5.04 -7.36 13.14
N ARG A 89 -5.46 -7.65 14.37
CA ARG A 89 -6.82 -8.08 14.70
C ARG A 89 -7.83 -6.95 14.52
N ALA A 90 -7.50 -5.74 14.95
CA ALA A 90 -8.38 -4.57 14.90
C ALA A 90 -7.59 -3.27 14.71
N GLY A 91 -8.27 -2.18 14.37
CA GLY A 91 -7.67 -0.85 14.22
C GLY A 91 -7.05 -0.58 12.85
N SER A 92 -6.10 0.35 12.79
CA SER A 92 -5.50 0.83 11.54
C SER A 92 -4.67 -0.24 10.83
N LEU A 93 -3.84 -0.99 11.57
CA LEU A 93 -3.04 -2.07 10.98
C LEU A 93 -3.91 -3.20 10.42
N SER A 94 -5.03 -3.53 11.09
CA SER A 94 -6.00 -4.49 10.56
C SER A 94 -6.61 -4.01 9.24
N ARG A 95 -6.97 -2.73 9.13
CA ARG A 95 -7.50 -2.15 7.89
C ARG A 95 -6.49 -2.23 6.75
N VAL A 96 -5.25 -1.85 7.00
CA VAL A 96 -4.18 -1.89 5.99
C VAL A 96 -3.87 -3.32 5.57
N MET A 97 -3.78 -4.27 6.50
CA MET A 97 -3.56 -5.68 6.18
C MET A 97 -4.71 -6.25 5.32
N ARG A 98 -5.95 -6.00 5.71
CA ARG A 98 -7.13 -6.41 4.92
C ARG A 98 -7.10 -5.79 3.53
N ALA A 99 -6.80 -4.50 3.43
CA ALA A 99 -6.70 -3.80 2.16
C ALA A 99 -5.60 -4.39 1.27
N GLY A 100 -4.43 -4.69 1.83
CA GLY A 100 -3.34 -5.34 1.11
C GLY A 100 -3.73 -6.70 0.54
N VAL A 101 -4.32 -7.55 1.37
CA VAL A 101 -4.78 -8.89 0.95
C VAL A 101 -5.87 -8.79 -0.13
N ARG A 102 -6.83 -7.88 0.03
CA ARG A 102 -7.88 -7.62 -0.98
C ARG A 102 -7.27 -7.09 -2.28
N SER A 103 -6.38 -6.11 -2.20
CA SER A 103 -5.71 -5.52 -3.37
C SER A 103 -4.93 -6.57 -4.16
N ASP A 104 -4.18 -7.44 -3.49
CA ASP A 104 -3.43 -8.51 -4.15
C ASP A 104 -4.37 -9.50 -4.88
N HIS A 105 -5.50 -9.88 -4.27
CA HIS A 105 -6.49 -10.74 -4.93
C HIS A 105 -7.08 -10.08 -6.19
N LEU A 106 -7.51 -8.84 -6.09
CA LEU A 106 -8.12 -8.12 -7.22
C LEU A 106 -7.11 -7.90 -8.35
N GLN A 107 -5.88 -7.53 -8.03
CA GLN A 107 -4.82 -7.33 -9.02
C GLN A 107 -4.41 -8.64 -9.71
N THR A 108 -4.26 -9.73 -8.97
CA THR A 108 -3.90 -11.04 -9.55
C THR A 108 -5.01 -11.61 -10.41
N ALA A 109 -6.28 -11.48 -10.00
CA ALA A 109 -7.43 -11.87 -10.80
C ALA A 109 -7.52 -11.05 -12.10
N GLU A 110 -7.30 -9.75 -12.03
CA GLU A 110 -7.29 -8.86 -13.19
C GLU A 110 -6.11 -9.18 -14.14
N ALA A 111 -4.92 -9.43 -13.60
CA ALA A 111 -3.75 -9.83 -14.40
C ALA A 111 -4.04 -11.16 -15.16
N PHE A 112 -4.65 -12.14 -14.49
CA PHE A 112 -5.05 -13.39 -15.10
C PHE A 112 -6.11 -13.19 -16.20
N ARG A 113 -7.13 -12.35 -15.96
CA ARG A 113 -8.16 -12.01 -16.94
C ARG A 113 -7.53 -11.37 -18.19
N ARG A 114 -6.67 -10.35 -18.01
CA ARG A 114 -5.97 -9.65 -19.11
C ARG A 114 -5.05 -10.59 -19.89
N ALA A 115 -4.36 -11.51 -19.22
CA ALA A 115 -3.51 -12.50 -19.88
C ALA A 115 -4.33 -13.41 -20.81
N ARG A 116 -5.50 -13.88 -20.38
CA ARG A 116 -6.41 -14.68 -21.20
C ARG A 116 -6.96 -13.92 -22.41
N GLU A 117 -7.15 -12.62 -22.29
CA GLU A 117 -7.63 -11.73 -23.35
C GLU A 117 -6.52 -11.22 -24.27
N GLY A 118 -5.24 -11.55 -23.98
CA GLY A 118 -4.10 -11.04 -24.73
C GLY A 118 -3.86 -9.53 -24.55
N SER A 119 -4.40 -8.94 -23.48
CA SER A 119 -4.33 -7.50 -23.17
C SER A 119 -3.43 -7.18 -21.97
N LEU A 120 -2.68 -8.16 -21.47
CA LEU A 120 -1.76 -7.92 -20.36
C LEU A 120 -0.59 -7.02 -20.81
N ALA A 121 -0.49 -5.86 -20.22
CA ALA A 121 0.56 -4.87 -20.52
C ALA A 121 1.02 -4.15 -19.25
N PRO A 122 2.24 -3.59 -19.21
CA PRO A 122 2.68 -2.71 -18.15
C PRO A 122 1.79 -1.46 -18.03
N GLY A 123 1.66 -0.94 -16.82
CA GLY A 123 0.97 0.30 -16.53
C GLY A 123 -0.22 0.18 -15.59
N TRP A 124 -0.35 1.16 -14.71
CA TRP A 124 -1.46 1.26 -13.75
C TRP A 124 -2.71 1.82 -14.45
N GLY A 125 -3.49 0.94 -15.07
CA GLY A 125 -4.69 1.33 -15.84
C GLY A 125 -6.00 0.83 -15.24
N HIS A 126 -6.04 0.54 -13.95
CA HIS A 126 -7.23 0.04 -13.25
C HIS A 126 -8.32 1.11 -13.13
N ARG A 127 -9.58 0.70 -13.34
CA ARG A 127 -10.76 1.57 -13.21
C ARG A 127 -11.83 0.99 -12.27
N ASP A 128 -11.60 -0.23 -11.79
CA ASP A 128 -12.48 -0.86 -10.81
C ASP A 128 -12.40 -0.10 -9.48
N PRO A 129 -13.51 0.47 -8.99
CA PRO A 129 -13.52 1.21 -7.74
C PRO A 129 -13.05 0.40 -6.54
N GLU A 130 -13.39 -0.90 -6.47
CA GLU A 130 -13.01 -1.76 -5.37
C GLU A 130 -11.49 -1.97 -5.32
N LEU A 131 -10.87 -2.20 -6.48
CA LEU A 131 -9.41 -2.32 -6.59
C LEU A 131 -8.71 -1.01 -6.23
N LEU A 132 -9.21 0.14 -6.74
CA LEU A 132 -8.65 1.46 -6.45
C LEU A 132 -8.71 1.78 -4.95
N ILE A 133 -9.83 1.49 -4.30
CA ILE A 133 -10.00 1.67 -2.85
C ILE A 133 -9.03 0.76 -2.10
N ALA A 134 -9.02 -0.54 -2.41
CA ALA A 134 -8.17 -1.50 -1.72
C ALA A 134 -6.68 -1.14 -1.84
N GLN A 135 -6.22 -0.76 -3.05
CA GLN A 135 -4.84 -0.31 -3.24
C GLN A 135 -4.54 0.98 -2.47
N GLY A 136 -5.43 1.95 -2.53
CA GLY A 136 -5.23 3.22 -1.81
C GLY A 136 -5.18 3.02 -0.29
N GLU A 137 -6.01 2.16 0.28
CA GLU A 137 -6.02 1.88 1.72
C GLU A 137 -4.73 1.23 2.23
N THR A 138 -3.92 0.62 1.35
CA THR A 138 -2.57 0.13 1.73
C THR A 138 -1.65 1.28 2.16
N ALA A 139 -1.90 2.49 1.70
CA ALA A 139 -1.15 3.68 2.10
C ALA A 139 -1.46 4.18 3.54
N GLY A 140 -2.41 3.57 4.24
CA GLY A 140 -2.76 3.96 5.62
C GLY A 140 -1.61 3.83 6.63
N LEU A 141 -0.56 3.04 6.34
CA LEU A 141 0.68 3.02 7.13
C LEU A 141 1.49 4.32 7.04
N PHE A 142 1.23 5.17 6.04
CA PHE A 142 1.91 6.45 5.91
C PHE A 142 1.70 7.35 7.14
N ARG A 143 0.60 7.18 7.86
CA ARG A 143 0.39 7.85 9.13
C ARG A 143 1.55 7.63 10.11
N LEU A 144 2.06 6.40 10.21
CA LEU A 144 3.22 6.10 11.06
C LEU A 144 4.49 6.79 10.56
N ALA A 145 4.66 6.90 9.23
CA ALA A 145 5.76 7.68 8.67
C ALA A 145 5.61 9.17 9.00
N ALA A 146 4.41 9.72 8.86
CA ALA A 146 4.11 11.11 9.19
C ALA A 146 4.35 11.43 10.67
N GLU A 147 4.04 10.52 11.58
CA GLU A 147 4.22 10.69 13.02
C GLU A 147 5.67 10.45 13.49
N HIS A 148 6.43 9.56 12.83
CA HIS A 148 7.71 9.09 13.38
C HIS A 148 8.93 9.30 12.48
N ILE A 149 8.75 9.35 11.15
CA ILE A 149 9.85 9.53 10.19
C ILE A 149 9.97 10.99 9.77
N LEU A 150 8.89 11.62 9.30
CA LEU A 150 8.95 13.00 8.80
C LEU A 150 9.49 13.99 9.85
N PRO A 151 9.16 13.88 11.17
CA PRO A 151 9.74 14.75 12.17
C PRO A 151 11.26 14.59 12.36
N SER A 152 11.86 13.50 11.89
CA SER A 152 13.32 13.30 11.98
C SER A 152 14.09 13.92 10.81
N LEU A 153 13.38 14.33 9.75
CA LEU A 153 13.98 14.98 8.60
C LEU A 153 14.26 16.46 8.91
N PRO A 154 15.48 16.96 8.66
CA PRO A 154 15.89 18.30 9.09
C PRO A 154 14.97 19.41 8.56
N GLY A 155 14.38 20.20 9.46
CA GLY A 155 13.53 21.35 9.15
C GLY A 155 12.17 21.01 8.55
N LEU A 156 11.84 19.73 8.29
CA LEU A 156 10.55 19.37 7.67
C LEU A 156 9.40 19.51 8.66
N ARG A 157 9.58 19.07 9.91
CA ARG A 157 8.56 19.19 10.95
C ARG A 157 8.10 20.63 11.11
N GLU A 158 9.04 21.54 11.27
CA GLU A 158 8.79 22.97 11.47
C GLU A 158 7.99 23.54 10.28
N ARG A 159 8.35 23.14 9.06
CA ARG A 159 7.63 23.55 7.84
C ARG A 159 6.20 23.04 7.81
N LEU A 160 5.97 21.77 8.18
CA LEU A 160 4.62 21.17 8.15
C LEU A 160 3.72 21.71 9.28
N GLU A 161 4.31 22.28 10.33
CA GLU A 161 3.59 22.95 11.44
C GLU A 161 3.33 24.45 11.14
N GLU A 162 3.91 25.01 10.07
CA GLU A 162 3.67 26.41 9.67
C GLU A 162 2.32 26.56 8.96
N PRO A 163 1.56 27.65 9.24
CA PRO A 163 0.33 27.96 8.52
C PRO A 163 0.54 28.06 7.00
N GLY A 164 -0.25 27.31 6.23
CA GLY A 164 -0.17 27.30 4.78
C GLY A 164 0.89 26.35 4.22
N ALA A 165 1.39 25.42 5.02
CA ALA A 165 2.21 24.31 4.55
C ALA A 165 1.47 23.52 3.46
N LEU A 166 2.16 23.16 2.37
CA LEU A 166 1.56 22.55 1.21
C LEU A 166 2.28 21.27 0.78
N PHE A 167 1.52 20.21 0.65
CA PHE A 167 1.97 18.89 0.20
C PHE A 167 1.53 18.60 -1.23
N LEU A 168 2.41 18.04 -2.05
CA LEU A 168 2.13 17.53 -3.38
C LEU A 168 2.14 16.00 -3.37
N ASP A 169 1.01 15.38 -3.67
CA ASP A 169 0.84 13.93 -3.78
C ASP A 169 0.71 13.55 -5.26
N VAL A 170 1.78 13.06 -5.87
CA VAL A 170 1.80 12.66 -7.28
C VAL A 170 1.25 11.24 -7.41
N GLY A 171 0.27 11.05 -8.29
CA GLY A 171 -0.42 9.76 -8.43
C GLY A 171 -1.20 9.40 -7.16
N ALA A 172 -1.89 10.37 -6.57
CA ALA A 172 -2.53 10.29 -5.25
C ALA A 172 -3.59 9.19 -5.12
N GLY A 173 -4.05 8.60 -6.24
CA GLY A 173 -5.08 7.58 -6.23
C GLY A 173 -6.36 8.10 -5.58
N VAL A 174 -6.82 7.41 -4.54
CA VAL A 174 -7.99 7.80 -3.76
C VAL A 174 -7.67 8.70 -2.54
N GLY A 175 -6.47 9.30 -2.49
CA GLY A 175 -6.08 10.35 -1.55
C GLY A 175 -5.88 9.91 -0.10
N VAL A 176 -5.65 8.63 0.16
CA VAL A 176 -5.46 8.13 1.55
C VAL A 176 -4.23 8.75 2.19
N LEU A 177 -3.11 8.78 1.46
CA LEU A 177 -1.84 9.31 1.97
C LEU A 177 -1.95 10.78 2.33
N SER A 178 -2.51 11.60 1.43
CA SER A 178 -2.78 13.02 1.66
C SER A 178 -3.71 13.24 2.85
N SER A 179 -4.76 12.43 2.98
CA SER A 179 -5.69 12.51 4.11
C SER A 179 -5.01 12.21 5.44
N GLU A 180 -4.17 11.14 5.50
CA GLU A 180 -3.43 10.79 6.71
C GLU A 180 -2.44 11.91 7.10
N LEU A 181 -1.73 12.51 6.13
CA LEU A 181 -0.82 13.62 6.41
C LEU A 181 -1.58 14.84 6.97
N CYS A 182 -2.68 15.22 6.33
CA CYS A 182 -3.51 16.34 6.79
C CYS A 182 -4.14 16.09 8.17
N MET A 183 -4.42 14.85 8.55
CA MET A 183 -4.88 14.52 9.90
C MET A 183 -3.77 14.66 10.96
N VAL A 184 -2.52 14.31 10.60
CA VAL A 184 -1.37 14.42 11.51
C VAL A 184 -0.91 15.87 11.66
N TYR A 185 -0.92 16.63 10.55
CA TYR A 185 -0.49 18.04 10.51
C TYR A 185 -1.69 18.94 10.14
N PRO A 186 -2.35 19.57 11.12
CA PRO A 186 -3.54 20.38 10.88
C PRO A 186 -3.33 21.59 9.96
N GLU A 187 -2.13 22.13 9.91
CA GLU A 187 -1.77 23.28 9.07
C GLU A 187 -1.49 22.92 7.62
N VAL A 188 -1.31 21.61 7.31
CA VAL A 188 -1.01 21.15 5.96
C VAL A 188 -2.27 21.08 5.11
N SER A 189 -2.20 21.63 3.90
CA SER A 189 -3.10 21.32 2.80
C SER A 189 -2.39 20.46 1.76
N ALA A 190 -3.13 19.67 0.98
CA ALA A 190 -2.58 18.77 -0.02
C ALA A 190 -3.16 19.03 -1.41
N VAL A 191 -2.31 18.94 -2.43
CA VAL A 191 -2.71 18.88 -3.84
C VAL A 191 -2.43 17.46 -4.34
N CYS A 192 -3.49 16.74 -4.65
CA CYS A 192 -3.50 15.39 -5.17
C CYS A 192 -3.51 15.43 -6.70
N LEU A 193 -2.37 15.19 -7.34
CA LEU A 193 -2.27 15.10 -8.79
C LEU A 193 -2.57 13.66 -9.22
N GLU A 194 -3.70 13.42 -9.91
CA GLU A 194 -4.16 12.08 -10.25
C GLU A 194 -4.85 12.07 -11.63
N PRO A 195 -4.35 11.31 -12.62
CA PRO A 195 -4.95 11.25 -13.95
C PRO A 195 -6.26 10.44 -14.00
N ASN A 196 -6.46 9.48 -13.09
CA ASN A 196 -7.63 8.59 -13.10
C ASN A 196 -8.88 9.28 -12.53
N ALA A 197 -9.86 9.57 -13.38
CA ALA A 197 -11.10 10.26 -12.96
C ALA A 197 -11.91 9.45 -11.92
N THR A 198 -11.91 8.12 -11.99
CA THR A 198 -12.60 7.27 -11.00
C THR A 198 -11.93 7.39 -9.63
N ALA A 199 -10.60 7.32 -9.58
CA ALA A 199 -9.84 7.49 -8.35
C ALA A 199 -10.06 8.87 -7.73
N ARG A 200 -10.01 9.94 -8.53
CA ARG A 200 -10.32 11.31 -8.06
C ARG A 200 -11.72 11.43 -7.49
N GLY A 201 -12.75 10.86 -8.16
CA GLY A 201 -14.12 10.88 -7.67
C GLY A 201 -14.28 10.21 -6.30
N ILE A 202 -13.65 9.05 -6.13
CA ILE A 202 -13.60 8.33 -4.84
C ILE A 202 -12.85 9.18 -3.79
N GLY A 203 -11.72 9.76 -4.17
CA GLY A 203 -10.91 10.60 -3.29
C GLY A 203 -11.66 11.83 -2.78
N HIS A 204 -12.35 12.54 -3.65
CA HIS A 204 -13.22 13.68 -3.26
C HIS A 204 -14.26 13.28 -2.22
N GLU A 205 -14.97 12.15 -2.45
CA GLU A 205 -15.98 11.69 -1.50
C GLU A 205 -15.38 11.31 -0.15
N ARG A 206 -14.26 10.61 -0.14
CA ARG A 206 -13.53 10.25 1.10
C ARG A 206 -13.06 11.48 1.88
N CYS A 207 -12.53 12.50 1.20
CA CYS A 207 -12.10 13.74 1.84
C CYS A 207 -13.30 14.50 2.42
N ARG A 208 -14.43 14.54 1.72
CA ARG A 208 -15.66 15.14 2.20
C ARG A 208 -16.19 14.43 3.47
N GLU A 209 -16.19 13.08 3.47
CA GLU A 209 -16.60 12.28 4.64
C GLU A 209 -15.66 12.48 5.84
N ALA A 210 -14.37 12.73 5.59
CA ALA A 210 -13.37 13.03 6.61
C ALA A 210 -13.33 14.51 7.05
N GLY A 211 -14.11 15.39 6.44
CA GLY A 211 -14.08 16.85 6.71
C GLY A 211 -12.79 17.51 6.24
N LEU A 212 -12.18 16.99 5.17
CA LEU A 212 -10.92 17.48 4.60
C LEU A 212 -11.08 18.15 3.23
N GLU A 213 -12.30 18.36 2.75
CA GLU A 213 -12.60 18.90 1.42
C GLU A 213 -12.02 20.30 1.16
N GLU A 214 -11.83 21.10 2.21
CA GLU A 214 -11.21 22.44 2.10
C GLU A 214 -9.68 22.40 2.12
N ARG A 215 -9.07 21.25 2.50
CA ARG A 215 -7.62 21.11 2.65
C ARG A 215 -6.99 20.12 1.65
N VAL A 216 -7.77 19.26 1.00
CA VAL A 216 -7.29 18.29 0.02
C VAL A 216 -7.94 18.56 -1.33
N GLU A 217 -7.16 19.09 -2.25
CA GLU A 217 -7.57 19.38 -3.62
C GLU A 217 -7.13 18.27 -4.57
N PHE A 218 -8.04 17.78 -5.42
CA PHE A 218 -7.70 16.85 -6.51
C PHE A 218 -7.60 17.57 -7.84
N VAL A 219 -6.44 17.46 -8.48
CA VAL A 219 -6.14 18.03 -9.80
C VAL A 219 -6.01 16.88 -10.81
N ALA A 220 -6.68 17.04 -11.97
CA ALA A 220 -6.56 16.07 -13.06
C ALA A 220 -5.25 16.27 -13.81
N GLY A 221 -4.42 15.22 -13.90
CA GLY A 221 -3.17 15.24 -14.64
C GLY A 221 -2.14 14.26 -14.08
N GLY A 222 -1.08 14.03 -14.85
CA GLY A 222 0.11 13.33 -14.45
C GLY A 222 1.21 14.28 -13.97
N VAL A 223 2.35 13.74 -13.56
CA VAL A 223 3.51 14.55 -13.13
C VAL A 223 4.07 15.42 -14.27
N GLU A 224 3.87 15.01 -15.51
CA GLU A 224 4.21 15.74 -16.73
C GLU A 224 3.38 17.03 -16.92
N ASP A 225 2.20 17.12 -16.29
CA ASP A 225 1.33 18.30 -16.35
C ASP A 225 1.64 19.32 -15.23
N LEU A 226 2.58 19.01 -14.34
CA LEU A 226 2.93 19.85 -13.21
C LEU A 226 3.69 21.10 -13.66
N ASP A 227 3.05 22.27 -13.59
CA ASP A 227 3.64 23.59 -13.92
C ASP A 227 3.65 24.52 -12.70
N ALA A 228 4.04 23.98 -11.53
CA ALA A 228 4.20 24.75 -10.30
C ALA A 228 5.68 25.11 -10.07
N ARG A 229 5.92 26.25 -9.40
CA ARG A 229 7.27 26.66 -9.01
C ARG A 229 7.29 27.12 -7.55
N GLU A 230 8.25 26.61 -6.78
CA GLU A 230 8.51 26.98 -5.38
C GLU A 230 7.23 27.08 -4.54
N ARG A 231 6.34 26.09 -4.70
CA ARG A 231 5.00 26.11 -4.10
C ARG A 231 4.87 25.15 -2.91
N TYR A 232 5.51 23.98 -2.98
CA TYR A 232 5.29 22.89 -2.05
C TYR A 232 6.43 22.74 -1.04
N ASP A 233 6.11 22.39 0.18
CA ASP A 233 7.06 22.12 1.26
C ASP A 233 7.49 20.66 1.29
N LEU A 234 6.58 19.78 0.87
CA LEU A 234 6.78 18.34 0.76
C LEU A 234 6.15 17.85 -0.55
N ALA A 235 6.80 16.92 -1.23
CA ALA A 235 6.24 16.17 -2.34
C ALA A 235 6.45 14.67 -2.15
N LEU A 236 5.58 13.86 -2.75
CA LEU A 236 5.73 12.41 -2.82
C LEU A 236 5.51 11.91 -4.24
N ILE A 237 6.39 11.00 -4.68
CA ILE A 237 6.27 10.27 -5.95
C ILE A 237 6.27 8.77 -5.68
N PRO A 238 5.24 8.01 -6.09
CA PRO A 238 5.21 6.57 -6.00
C PRO A 238 5.85 5.94 -7.26
N GLN A 239 7.18 5.82 -7.27
CA GLN A 239 7.97 5.34 -8.42
C GLN A 239 7.40 4.07 -9.09
N PRO A 240 6.92 3.03 -8.36
CA PRO A 240 6.47 1.81 -9.02
C PRO A 240 5.24 1.96 -9.92
N PHE A 241 4.51 3.06 -9.82
CA PHE A 241 3.28 3.32 -10.58
C PHE A 241 3.48 4.26 -11.78
N LEU A 242 4.66 4.86 -11.93
CA LEU A 242 5.02 5.72 -13.05
C LEU A 242 5.88 4.95 -14.05
N SER A 243 5.69 5.21 -15.35
CA SER A 243 6.67 4.70 -16.33
C SER A 243 8.06 5.28 -16.05
N PRO A 244 9.15 4.61 -16.46
CA PRO A 244 10.50 5.15 -16.28
C PRO A 244 10.64 6.58 -16.82
N GLU A 245 10.08 6.83 -18.01
CA GLU A 245 10.11 8.15 -18.66
C GLU A 245 9.34 9.20 -17.84
N ALA A 246 8.12 8.87 -17.39
CA ALA A 246 7.31 9.78 -16.58
C ALA A 246 7.97 10.04 -15.20
N PHE A 247 8.68 9.07 -14.64
CA PHE A 247 9.41 9.26 -13.40
C PHE A 247 10.61 10.18 -13.58
N GLU A 248 11.44 9.94 -14.60
CA GLU A 248 12.64 10.75 -14.88
C GLU A 248 12.26 12.21 -15.21
N ASP A 249 11.30 12.42 -16.11
CA ASP A 249 10.81 13.76 -16.46
C ASP A 249 10.16 14.45 -15.26
N GLY A 250 9.39 13.68 -14.48
CA GLY A 250 8.68 14.14 -13.30
C GLY A 250 9.58 14.67 -12.18
N LEU A 251 10.78 14.11 -12.02
CA LEU A 251 11.74 14.58 -11.02
C LEU A 251 12.10 16.07 -11.21
N ALA A 252 12.28 16.52 -12.45
CA ALA A 252 12.56 17.92 -12.74
C ALA A 252 11.37 18.82 -12.43
N HIS A 253 10.16 18.42 -12.81
CA HIS A 253 8.93 19.15 -12.49
C HIS A 253 8.71 19.29 -10.98
N VAL A 254 8.88 18.20 -10.24
CA VAL A 254 8.70 18.21 -8.78
C VAL A 254 9.79 19.02 -8.09
N ARG A 255 11.05 18.95 -8.53
CA ARG A 255 12.12 19.79 -8.00
C ARG A 255 11.79 21.28 -8.17
N ASP A 256 11.36 21.69 -9.36
CA ASP A 256 10.99 23.08 -9.64
C ASP A 256 9.76 23.53 -8.84
N ALA A 257 8.86 22.59 -8.52
CA ALA A 257 7.65 22.83 -7.74
C ALA A 257 7.89 22.94 -6.23
N LEU A 258 8.98 22.34 -5.73
CA LEU A 258 9.35 22.41 -4.32
C LEU A 258 9.96 23.77 -3.98
N ARG A 259 9.64 24.30 -2.81
CA ARG A 259 10.30 25.46 -2.23
C ARG A 259 11.76 25.14 -1.91
N PRO A 260 12.67 26.12 -1.89
CA PRO A 260 14.03 25.90 -1.41
C PRO A 260 14.04 25.23 -0.02
N GLY A 261 14.77 24.12 0.11
CA GLY A 261 14.79 23.28 1.30
C GLY A 261 13.50 22.45 1.53
N GLY A 262 12.64 22.33 0.53
CA GLY A 262 11.52 21.37 0.53
C GLY A 262 12.00 19.94 0.34
N TRP A 263 11.17 18.97 0.72
CA TRP A 263 11.51 17.55 0.69
C TRP A 263 10.76 16.78 -0.39
N LEU A 264 11.43 15.83 -1.03
CA LEU A 264 10.82 14.82 -1.88
C LEU A 264 10.92 13.45 -1.20
N LEU A 265 9.78 12.78 -1.08
CA LEU A 265 9.69 11.37 -0.72
C LEU A 265 9.49 10.54 -1.99
N VAL A 266 10.28 9.51 -2.19
CA VAL A 266 10.07 8.53 -3.27
C VAL A 266 9.70 7.20 -2.65
N LEU A 267 8.45 6.75 -2.89
CA LEU A 267 8.09 5.39 -2.55
C LEU A 267 8.70 4.45 -3.59
N ALA A 268 9.43 3.44 -3.12
CA ALA A 268 10.03 2.41 -3.95
C ALA A 268 9.61 1.02 -3.48
N LEU A 269 9.64 0.06 -4.39
CA LEU A 269 9.36 -1.33 -4.05
C LEU A 269 10.68 -2.05 -3.74
N ASP A 270 10.85 -2.46 -2.49
CA ASP A 270 11.97 -3.30 -2.11
C ASP A 270 11.89 -4.68 -2.79
N VAL A 271 12.99 -5.12 -3.41
CA VAL A 271 13.12 -6.43 -4.08
C VAL A 271 14.33 -7.15 -3.50
N PRO A 272 14.11 -8.04 -2.51
CA PRO A 272 15.20 -8.73 -1.83
C PRO A 272 15.91 -9.74 -2.76
N ASP A 273 17.21 -9.68 -2.84
CA ASP A 273 18.01 -10.62 -3.65
C ASP A 273 18.08 -12.03 -3.05
N SER A 274 17.89 -12.15 -1.73
CA SER A 274 18.03 -13.41 -1.00
C SER A 274 16.88 -14.40 -1.20
N GLU A 275 15.75 -13.96 -1.76
CA GLU A 275 14.54 -14.78 -1.91
C GLU A 275 14.05 -14.78 -3.37
N PRO A 276 14.54 -15.70 -4.23
CA PRO A 276 14.34 -15.63 -5.68
C PRO A 276 12.88 -15.56 -6.13
N LEU A 277 11.97 -16.30 -5.51
CA LEU A 277 10.55 -16.29 -5.87
C LEU A 277 9.88 -14.97 -5.47
N ILE A 278 10.17 -14.46 -4.27
CA ILE A 278 9.66 -13.16 -3.81
C ILE A 278 10.19 -12.05 -4.72
N ALA A 279 11.49 -12.05 -5.00
CA ALA A 279 12.10 -11.10 -5.90
C ALA A 279 11.47 -11.12 -7.30
N ALA A 280 11.28 -12.32 -7.88
CA ALA A 280 10.65 -12.47 -9.19
C ALA A 280 9.19 -11.98 -9.19
N SER A 281 8.39 -12.35 -8.19
CA SER A 281 7.00 -11.93 -8.08
C SER A 281 6.86 -10.42 -7.89
N ARG A 282 7.72 -9.80 -7.07
CA ARG A 282 7.77 -8.34 -6.89
C ARG A 282 8.16 -7.61 -8.18
N ARG A 283 9.13 -8.15 -8.96
CA ARG A 283 9.48 -7.59 -10.28
C ARG A 283 8.31 -7.67 -11.26
N VAL A 284 7.57 -8.79 -11.31
CA VAL A 284 6.37 -8.91 -12.14
C VAL A 284 5.33 -7.87 -11.74
N ARG A 285 5.04 -7.74 -10.44
CA ARG A 285 4.09 -6.76 -9.91
C ARG A 285 4.50 -5.32 -10.27
N ALA A 286 5.73 -4.95 -9.99
CA ALA A 286 6.25 -3.62 -10.32
C ALA A 286 6.18 -3.31 -11.82
N ARG A 287 6.44 -4.31 -12.68
CA ARG A 287 6.30 -4.16 -14.13
C ARG A 287 4.84 -3.93 -14.54
N LEU A 288 3.89 -4.66 -13.94
CA LEU A 288 2.46 -4.49 -14.21
C LEU A 288 1.93 -3.16 -13.66
N TRP A 289 2.55 -2.60 -12.64
CA TRP A 289 2.23 -1.25 -12.14
C TRP A 289 2.76 -0.13 -13.06
N GLY A 290 3.81 -0.40 -13.85
CA GLY A 290 4.34 0.51 -14.86
C GLY A 290 5.78 0.91 -14.65
N GLY A 291 6.21 1.18 -13.41
CA GLY A 291 7.54 1.70 -13.09
C GLY A 291 8.66 0.66 -13.08
N GLY A 292 8.32 -0.61 -12.99
CA GLY A 292 9.32 -1.65 -12.82
C GLY A 292 9.99 -1.61 -11.43
N ALA A 293 10.88 -2.56 -11.20
CA ALA A 293 11.73 -2.58 -10.00
C ALA A 293 13.03 -1.84 -10.31
N VAL A 294 13.34 -0.83 -9.52
CA VAL A 294 14.56 -0.02 -9.64
C VAL A 294 15.39 -0.21 -8.38
N ALA A 295 16.70 -0.42 -8.53
CA ALA A 295 17.59 -0.59 -7.39
C ALA A 295 17.74 0.73 -6.60
N PRO A 296 17.90 0.67 -5.26
CA PRO A 296 18.05 1.88 -4.46
C PRO A 296 19.19 2.79 -4.93
N GLU A 297 20.31 2.21 -5.34
CA GLU A 297 21.47 2.97 -5.84
C GLU A 297 21.15 3.72 -7.15
N GLU A 298 20.36 3.11 -8.02
CA GLU A 298 19.90 3.71 -9.27
C GLU A 298 18.93 4.86 -9.01
N LEU A 299 17.97 4.68 -8.07
CA LEU A 299 17.08 5.74 -7.63
C LEU A 299 17.85 6.93 -7.05
N LEU A 300 18.79 6.67 -6.14
CA LEU A 300 19.64 7.71 -5.55
C LEU A 300 20.47 8.45 -6.61
N ALA A 301 21.01 7.73 -7.60
CA ALA A 301 21.74 8.35 -8.70
C ALA A 301 20.84 9.24 -9.55
N GLY A 302 19.63 8.79 -9.87
CA GLY A 302 18.61 9.58 -10.60
C GLY A 302 18.22 10.85 -9.84
N LEU A 303 17.95 10.75 -8.54
CA LEU A 303 17.63 11.90 -7.68
C LEU A 303 18.76 12.95 -7.67
N ARG A 304 20.00 12.50 -7.48
CA ARG A 304 21.16 13.42 -7.51
C ARG A 304 21.34 14.08 -8.90
N SER A 305 21.14 13.31 -9.98
CA SER A 305 21.21 13.85 -11.34
C SER A 305 20.11 14.88 -11.62
N ALA A 306 18.93 14.71 -11.01
CA ALA A 306 17.84 15.67 -11.05
C ALA A 306 18.05 16.90 -10.16
N GLY A 307 19.14 16.94 -9.37
CA GLY A 307 19.50 18.08 -8.53
C GLY A 307 18.94 18.05 -7.10
N PHE A 308 18.50 16.89 -6.62
CA PHE A 308 18.18 16.68 -5.20
C PHE A 308 19.46 16.43 -4.42
N GLU A 309 19.59 17.09 -3.26
CA GLU A 309 20.71 16.95 -2.33
C GLU A 309 20.30 16.01 -1.17
N ASP A 310 21.26 15.50 -0.43
CA ASP A 310 21.07 14.68 0.78
C ASP A 310 20.12 13.48 0.63
N ALA A 311 20.07 12.89 -0.60
CA ALA A 311 19.23 11.74 -0.88
C ALA A 311 19.75 10.48 -0.13
N ASP A 312 18.89 9.86 0.67
CA ASP A 312 19.16 8.65 1.45
C ASP A 312 17.99 7.66 1.40
N VAL A 313 18.24 6.43 1.81
CA VAL A 313 17.25 5.34 1.87
C VAL A 313 16.81 5.12 3.30
N HIS A 314 15.52 5.26 3.56
CA HIS A 314 14.92 4.92 4.84
C HIS A 314 14.33 3.50 4.80
N PRO A 315 14.46 2.71 5.89
CA PRO A 315 13.83 1.41 5.97
C PRO A 315 12.30 1.53 5.86
N PRO A 316 11.62 0.46 5.41
CA PRO A 316 10.16 0.47 5.32
C PRO A 316 9.52 0.70 6.70
N VAL A 317 8.41 1.44 6.70
CA VAL A 317 7.63 1.69 7.93
C VAL A 317 7.08 0.38 8.46
N GLY A 318 7.39 0.04 9.71
CA GLY A 318 6.91 -1.18 10.37
C GLY A 318 7.78 -2.43 10.13
N ALA A 319 9.04 -2.24 9.66
CA ALA A 319 10.03 -3.32 9.58
C ALA A 319 10.70 -3.59 10.94
#